data_20f567080f956318015e670326ac1192
#
_entry.id   20f567080f956318015e670326ac1192
#
_cell.length_a   1.000
_cell.length_b   1.000
_cell.length_c   1.000
_cell.angle_alpha   90.00
_cell.angle_beta   90.00
_cell.angle_gamma   90.00
#
_symmetry.space_group_name_H-M   'P 1'
#
loop_
_entity.id
_entity.type
_entity.pdbx_description
1 polymer ?
#
loop_
_entity_poly.entity_id
_entity_poly.type
_entity_poly.pdbx_seq_one_letter_code
_entity_poly.pdbx_strand_id
1 'polypeptide(L)'
;MINNRKIEEREERKLRILKGALKVFSDSGIDKTTMDEIASESGFGKATLYYYFSSKDDVFIDIMELGWKQLWEGIESRIVENIGPRKKFIGIIKKMGKIVTEDKTMYEFLFTAPNYIQDTNKQTWKTYQERLYAILQSIIEEGIKKKEFVD
;
A
#
# COMPACT_ATOMS: atom_id res chain seq x y z
N MET A 1 -24.77 -16.85 -7.35
CA MET A 1 -25.09 -16.47 -5.95
C MET A 1 -24.25 -17.17 -4.87
N ILE A 2 -23.72 -18.34 -5.14
CA ILE A 2 -22.87 -19.06 -4.13
C ILE A 2 -21.49 -18.41 -3.94
N ASN A 3 -21.11 -17.47 -4.77
CA ASN A 3 -19.73 -17.01 -4.85
C ASN A 3 -19.37 -15.80 -3.99
N ASN A 4 -20.29 -14.89 -3.68
CA ASN A 4 -19.91 -13.66 -2.97
C ASN A 4 -19.45 -13.94 -1.55
N ARG A 5 -20.19 -14.71 -0.76
CA ARG A 5 -19.82 -15.02 0.62
C ARG A 5 -18.48 -15.75 0.74
N LYS A 6 -18.22 -16.72 -0.15
CA LYS A 6 -16.94 -17.46 -0.16
C LYS A 6 -15.77 -16.57 -0.58
N ILE A 7 -16.02 -15.65 -1.51
CA ILE A 7 -15.02 -14.66 -1.94
C ILE A 7 -14.73 -13.70 -0.77
N GLU A 8 -15.76 -13.19 -0.13
CA GLU A 8 -15.62 -12.31 1.05
C GLU A 8 -14.83 -12.98 2.18
N GLU A 9 -15.20 -14.21 2.55
CA GLU A 9 -14.49 -14.98 3.57
C GLU A 9 -13.03 -15.24 3.19
N ARG A 10 -12.75 -15.47 1.92
CA ARG A 10 -11.39 -15.66 1.42
C ARG A 10 -10.57 -14.36 1.53
N GLU A 11 -11.13 -13.24 1.12
CA GLU A 11 -10.47 -11.94 1.19
C GLU A 11 -10.26 -11.49 2.64
N GLU A 12 -11.19 -11.74 3.54
CA GLU A 12 -11.03 -11.49 4.97
C GLU A 12 -9.87 -12.28 5.57
N ARG A 13 -9.76 -13.57 5.25
CA ARG A 13 -8.65 -14.42 5.71
C ARG A 13 -7.32 -13.94 5.16
N LYS A 14 -7.28 -13.60 3.88
CA LYS A 14 -6.10 -13.05 3.21
C LYS A 14 -5.65 -11.75 3.89
N LEU A 15 -6.58 -10.83 4.15
CA LEU A 15 -6.30 -9.58 4.84
C LEU A 15 -5.76 -9.82 6.26
N ARG A 16 -6.31 -10.78 6.98
CA ARG A 16 -5.83 -11.16 8.31
C ARG A 16 -4.40 -11.70 8.29
N ILE A 17 -4.06 -12.48 7.27
CA ILE A 17 -2.67 -12.93 7.04
C ILE A 17 -1.74 -11.74 6.78
N LEU A 18 -2.14 -10.81 5.91
CA LEU A 18 -1.34 -9.62 5.60
C LEU A 18 -1.10 -8.73 6.82
N LYS A 19 -2.11 -8.56 7.68
CA LYS A 19 -1.96 -7.83 8.95
C LYS A 19 -1.00 -8.51 9.92
N GLY A 20 -1.09 -9.82 10.06
CA GLY A 20 -0.16 -10.60 10.88
C GLY A 20 1.27 -10.54 10.35
N ALA A 21 1.44 -10.66 9.05
CA ALA A 21 2.73 -10.55 8.39
C ALA A 21 3.33 -9.14 8.55
N LEU A 22 2.56 -8.09 8.37
CA LEU A 22 3.00 -6.72 8.56
C LEU A 22 3.53 -6.49 9.97
N LYS A 23 2.85 -7.03 10.99
CA LYS A 23 3.31 -6.96 12.37
C LYS A 23 4.64 -7.66 12.57
N VAL A 24 4.80 -8.90 12.10
CA VAL A 24 6.04 -9.65 12.23
C VAL A 24 7.19 -8.99 11.45
N PHE A 25 6.93 -8.50 10.24
CA PHE A 25 7.91 -7.76 9.45
C PHE A 25 8.37 -6.48 10.14
N SER A 26 7.45 -5.77 10.78
CA SER A 26 7.76 -4.52 11.51
C SER A 26 8.57 -4.78 12.78
N ASP A 27 8.29 -5.88 13.48
CA ASP A 27 8.95 -6.23 14.74
C ASP A 27 10.35 -6.84 14.52
N SER A 28 10.51 -7.71 13.53
CA SER A 28 11.71 -8.54 13.34
C SER A 28 12.48 -8.26 12.05
N GLY A 29 11.91 -7.47 11.13
CA GLY A 29 12.43 -7.30 9.78
C GLY A 29 12.03 -8.44 8.85
N ILE A 30 11.95 -8.14 7.55
CA ILE A 30 11.50 -9.11 6.53
C ILE A 30 12.46 -10.30 6.43
N ASP A 31 13.77 -10.04 6.42
CA ASP A 31 14.78 -11.08 6.22
C ASP A 31 14.76 -12.14 7.31
N LYS A 32 14.50 -11.73 8.57
CA LYS A 32 14.46 -12.62 9.72
C LYS A 32 13.13 -13.32 9.93
N THR A 33 12.06 -12.86 9.29
CA THR A 33 10.72 -13.42 9.44
C THR A 33 10.57 -14.71 8.63
N THR A 34 9.90 -15.69 9.23
CA THR A 34 9.57 -16.98 8.60
C THR A 34 8.08 -17.07 8.30
N MET A 35 7.71 -17.96 7.36
CA MET A 35 6.31 -18.27 7.07
C MET A 35 5.59 -18.85 8.30
N ASP A 36 6.29 -19.61 9.13
CA ASP A 36 5.73 -20.17 10.37
C ASP A 36 5.35 -19.07 11.37
N GLU A 37 6.17 -18.03 11.51
CA GLU A 37 5.87 -16.87 12.37
C GLU A 37 4.67 -16.07 11.84
N ILE A 38 4.55 -15.91 10.51
CA ILE A 38 3.40 -15.27 9.90
C ILE A 38 2.13 -16.08 10.16
N ALA A 39 2.16 -17.39 9.99
CA ALA A 39 1.04 -18.27 10.26
C ALA A 39 0.60 -18.17 11.73
N SER A 40 1.54 -18.25 12.65
CA SER A 40 1.30 -18.14 14.10
C SER A 40 0.66 -16.81 14.46
N GLU A 41 1.21 -15.69 14.00
CA GLU A 41 0.69 -14.35 14.29
C GLU A 41 -0.70 -14.12 13.71
N SER A 42 -0.98 -14.65 12.53
CA SER A 42 -2.30 -14.53 11.88
C SER A 42 -3.34 -15.50 12.44
N GLY A 43 -2.94 -16.43 13.29
CA GLY A 43 -3.83 -17.44 13.88
C GLY A 43 -4.28 -18.52 12.90
N PHE A 44 -3.46 -18.81 11.87
CA PHE A 44 -3.69 -19.87 10.89
C PHE A 44 -2.63 -20.96 10.98
N GLY A 45 -2.99 -22.17 10.55
CA GLY A 45 -2.01 -23.23 10.35
C GLY A 45 -1.13 -22.97 9.14
N LYS A 46 0.05 -23.60 9.13
CA LYS A 46 1.02 -23.50 8.03
C LYS A 46 0.43 -23.86 6.66
N ALA A 47 -0.35 -24.94 6.60
CA ALA A 47 -0.99 -25.36 5.36
C ALA A 47 -1.97 -24.33 4.82
N THR A 48 -2.72 -23.66 5.69
CA THR A 48 -3.63 -22.59 5.32
C THR A 48 -2.86 -21.39 4.78
N LEU A 49 -1.76 -20.99 5.43
CA LEU A 49 -0.93 -19.90 4.93
C LEU A 49 -0.39 -20.18 3.52
N TYR A 50 0.18 -21.38 3.29
CA TYR A 50 0.70 -21.77 1.97
C TYR A 50 -0.38 -21.94 0.90
N TYR A 51 -1.62 -22.13 1.28
CA TYR A 51 -2.76 -22.09 0.35
C TYR A 51 -2.96 -20.67 -0.23
N TYR A 52 -2.74 -19.62 0.58
CA TYR A 52 -2.91 -18.22 0.14
C TYR A 52 -1.64 -17.64 -0.48
N PHE A 53 -0.49 -17.97 0.05
CA PHE A 53 0.80 -17.39 -0.34
C PHE A 53 1.87 -18.46 -0.47
N SER A 54 2.52 -18.52 -1.61
CA SER A 54 3.58 -19.52 -1.88
C SER A 54 4.87 -19.21 -1.14
N SER A 55 5.13 -17.93 -0.83
CA SER A 55 6.37 -17.47 -0.22
C SER A 55 6.18 -16.18 0.57
N LYS A 56 7.18 -15.86 1.36
CA LYS A 56 7.29 -14.58 2.07
C LYS A 56 7.30 -13.38 1.10
N ASP A 57 7.90 -13.55 -0.07
CA ASP A 57 7.94 -12.53 -1.10
C ASP A 57 6.53 -12.20 -1.64
N ASP A 58 5.70 -13.22 -1.85
CA ASP A 58 4.31 -13.03 -2.28
C ASP A 58 3.49 -12.27 -1.23
N VAL A 59 3.71 -12.58 0.05
CA VAL A 59 3.10 -11.84 1.16
C VAL A 59 3.54 -10.36 1.15
N PHE A 60 4.83 -10.11 0.97
CA PHE A 60 5.38 -8.75 0.88
C PHE A 60 4.74 -7.96 -0.27
N ILE A 61 4.67 -8.55 -1.46
CA ILE A 61 4.07 -7.91 -2.65
C ILE A 61 2.63 -7.51 -2.37
N ASP A 62 1.85 -8.39 -1.75
CA ASP A 62 0.44 -8.11 -1.46
C ASP A 62 0.26 -7.05 -0.37
N ILE A 63 1.16 -6.95 0.62
CA ILE A 63 1.17 -5.84 1.58
C ILE A 63 1.44 -4.52 0.87
N MET A 64 2.45 -4.48 0.00
CA MET A 64 2.78 -3.27 -0.77
C MET A 64 1.62 -2.86 -1.68
N GLU A 65 1.00 -3.81 -2.37
CA GLU A 65 -0.18 -3.57 -3.21
C GLU A 65 -1.33 -2.99 -2.40
N LEU A 66 -1.64 -3.59 -1.25
CA LEU A 66 -2.71 -3.14 -0.37
C LEU A 66 -2.49 -1.69 0.09
N GLY A 67 -1.30 -1.37 0.58
CA GLY A 67 -1.00 -0.04 1.12
C GLY A 67 -1.00 1.04 0.05
N TRP A 68 -0.36 0.81 -1.09
CA TRP A 68 -0.33 1.76 -2.21
C TRP A 68 -1.70 1.97 -2.84
N LYS A 69 -2.48 0.89 -2.99
CA LYS A 69 -3.85 0.96 -3.49
C LYS A 69 -4.74 1.78 -2.56
N GLN A 70 -4.69 1.53 -1.26
CA GLN A 70 -5.46 2.30 -0.28
C GLN A 70 -5.08 3.79 -0.28
N LEU A 71 -3.80 4.09 -0.38
CA LEU A 71 -3.32 5.47 -0.48
C LEU A 71 -3.86 6.15 -1.74
N TRP A 72 -3.75 5.48 -2.90
CA TRP A 72 -4.25 5.98 -4.18
C TRP A 72 -5.77 6.23 -4.13
N GLU A 73 -6.56 5.24 -3.76
CA GLU A 73 -8.00 5.34 -3.65
C GLU A 73 -8.44 6.44 -2.68
N GLY A 74 -7.70 6.63 -1.60
CA GLY A 74 -7.98 7.67 -0.62
C GLY A 74 -7.77 9.10 -1.13
N ILE A 75 -6.90 9.32 -2.11
CA ILE A 75 -6.60 10.66 -2.67
C ILE A 75 -7.26 10.91 -4.02
N GLU A 76 -7.77 9.88 -4.69
CA GLU A 76 -8.26 9.94 -6.07
C GLU A 76 -9.33 11.02 -6.26
N SER A 77 -10.25 11.18 -5.31
CA SER A 77 -11.28 12.23 -5.35
C SER A 77 -10.70 13.64 -5.35
N ARG A 78 -9.56 13.85 -4.72
CA ARG A 78 -8.86 15.15 -4.68
C ARG A 78 -8.17 15.49 -6.00
N ILE A 79 -7.73 14.46 -6.73
CA ILE A 79 -7.05 14.63 -8.02
C ILE A 79 -7.99 15.20 -9.07
N VAL A 80 -9.25 14.77 -9.09
CA VAL A 80 -10.24 15.16 -10.09
C VAL A 80 -10.98 16.46 -9.77
N GLU A 81 -10.75 17.06 -8.59
CA GLU A 81 -11.36 18.35 -8.25
C GLU A 81 -10.93 19.46 -9.22
N ASN A 82 -11.89 20.23 -9.71
CA ASN A 82 -11.62 21.37 -10.57
C ASN A 82 -11.28 22.63 -9.76
N ILE A 83 -10.09 22.61 -9.17
CA ILE A 83 -9.55 23.71 -8.35
C ILE A 83 -8.10 24.00 -8.78
N GLY A 84 -7.60 25.16 -8.42
CA GLY A 84 -6.23 25.56 -8.77
C GLY A 84 -5.16 24.60 -8.19
N PRO A 85 -3.98 24.55 -8.82
CA PRO A 85 -2.93 23.58 -8.50
C PRO A 85 -2.46 23.67 -7.05
N ARG A 86 -2.35 24.86 -6.49
CA ARG A 86 -1.96 25.04 -5.07
C ARG A 86 -2.95 24.42 -4.11
N LYS A 87 -4.25 24.67 -4.31
CA LYS A 87 -5.31 24.10 -3.45
C LYS A 87 -5.38 22.59 -3.61
N LYS A 88 -5.25 22.10 -4.84
CA LYS A 88 -5.22 20.65 -5.14
C LYS A 88 -4.05 19.96 -4.44
N PHE A 89 -2.85 20.52 -4.56
CA PHE A 89 -1.65 19.98 -3.91
C PHE A 89 -1.82 19.90 -2.39
N ILE A 90 -2.25 21.01 -1.76
CA ILE A 90 -2.49 21.04 -0.32
C ILE A 90 -3.55 20.02 0.11
N GLY A 91 -4.65 19.89 -0.65
CA GLY A 91 -5.70 18.92 -0.38
C GLY A 91 -5.23 17.48 -0.44
N ILE A 92 -4.42 17.15 -1.46
CA ILE A 92 -3.81 15.81 -1.60
C ILE A 92 -2.87 15.51 -0.43
N ILE A 93 -1.94 16.42 -0.11
CA ILE A 93 -0.97 16.23 0.99
C ILE A 93 -1.68 16.08 2.34
N LYS A 94 -2.70 16.89 2.62
CA LYS A 94 -3.49 16.75 3.85
C LYS A 94 -4.20 15.41 3.93
N LYS A 95 -4.77 14.95 2.83
CA LYS A 95 -5.45 13.65 2.78
C LYS A 95 -4.48 12.48 2.94
N MET A 96 -3.33 12.55 2.29
CA MET A 96 -2.24 11.57 2.49
C MET A 96 -1.79 11.54 3.95
N GLY A 97 -1.55 12.69 4.55
CA GLY A 97 -1.17 12.80 5.96
C GLY A 97 -2.18 12.12 6.90
N LYS A 98 -3.48 12.31 6.65
CA LYS A 98 -4.54 11.64 7.41
C LYS A 98 -4.48 10.12 7.24
N ILE A 99 -4.40 9.62 6.02
CA ILE A 99 -4.32 8.17 5.73
C ILE A 99 -3.11 7.54 6.41
N VAL A 100 -1.95 8.18 6.30
CA VAL A 100 -0.70 7.71 6.90
C VAL A 100 -0.78 7.66 8.44
N THR A 101 -1.41 8.65 9.04
CA THR A 101 -1.55 8.69 10.52
C THR A 101 -2.59 7.69 11.05
N GLU A 102 -3.59 7.33 10.26
CA GLU A 102 -4.61 6.33 10.62
C GLU A 102 -4.04 4.90 10.61
N ASP A 103 -3.05 4.61 9.76
CA ASP A 103 -2.36 3.31 9.71
C ASP A 103 -0.83 3.49 9.63
N LYS A 104 -0.27 4.00 10.69
CA LYS A 104 1.16 4.33 10.76
C LYS A 104 2.05 3.12 10.47
N THR A 105 1.71 1.95 10.98
CA THR A 105 2.51 0.73 10.81
C THR A 105 2.60 0.32 9.34
N MET A 106 1.48 0.36 8.62
CA MET A 106 1.45 0.06 7.19
C MET A 106 2.33 1.03 6.40
N TYR A 107 2.16 2.33 6.62
CA TYR A 107 2.85 3.33 5.81
C TYR A 107 4.31 3.51 6.17
N GLU A 108 4.69 3.33 7.44
CA GLU A 108 6.09 3.25 7.82
C GLU A 108 6.79 2.08 7.09
N PHE A 109 6.16 0.91 7.09
CA PHE A 109 6.66 -0.23 6.32
C PHE A 109 6.73 0.06 4.82
N LEU A 110 5.66 0.62 4.25
CA LEU A 110 5.55 0.92 2.82
C LEU A 110 6.67 1.84 2.31
N PHE A 111 7.06 2.83 3.12
CA PHE A 111 8.08 3.80 2.75
C PHE A 111 9.52 3.35 3.07
N THR A 112 9.69 2.38 3.96
CA THR A 112 11.03 1.94 4.39
C THR A 112 11.49 0.64 3.72
N ALA A 113 10.59 -0.17 3.15
CA ALA A 113 10.88 -1.49 2.61
C ALA A 113 10.79 -1.65 1.07
N PRO A 114 10.83 -0.59 0.22
CA PRO A 114 10.51 -0.72 -1.21
C PRO A 114 11.52 -1.55 -2.01
N ASN A 115 12.72 -1.75 -1.51
CA ASN A 115 13.82 -2.41 -2.23
C ASN A 115 14.07 -3.86 -1.80
N TYR A 116 13.16 -4.44 -1.01
CA TYR A 116 13.31 -5.81 -0.54
C TYR A 116 13.34 -6.83 -1.69
N ILE A 117 12.46 -6.67 -2.68
CA ILE A 117 12.40 -7.51 -3.87
C ILE A 117 12.96 -6.74 -5.07
N GLN A 118 13.93 -7.34 -5.77
CA GLN A 118 14.55 -6.72 -6.94
C GLN A 118 13.83 -7.07 -8.25
N ASP A 119 13.04 -8.15 -8.30
CA ASP A 119 12.27 -8.51 -9.49
C ASP A 119 11.11 -7.53 -9.72
N THR A 120 11.33 -6.62 -10.67
CA THR A 120 10.38 -5.56 -11.02
C THR A 120 9.10 -6.06 -11.68
N ASN A 121 9.12 -7.24 -12.30
CA ASN A 121 7.97 -7.78 -13.05
C ASN A 121 6.81 -8.21 -12.13
N LYS A 122 7.09 -8.48 -10.86
CA LYS A 122 6.09 -8.89 -9.85
C LYS A 122 5.58 -7.72 -9.00
N GLN A 123 6.10 -6.52 -9.20
CA GLN A 123 5.81 -5.38 -8.32
C GLN A 123 4.74 -4.46 -8.92
N THR A 124 3.50 -4.96 -9.00
CA THR A 124 2.34 -4.22 -9.53
C THR A 124 2.02 -2.94 -8.76
N TRP A 125 2.34 -2.90 -7.46
CA TRP A 125 2.18 -1.73 -6.61
C TRP A 125 2.97 -0.50 -7.07
N LYS A 126 4.06 -0.69 -7.81
CA LYS A 126 4.85 0.41 -8.38
C LYS A 126 4.03 1.28 -9.33
N THR A 127 3.03 0.71 -9.99
CA THR A 127 2.12 1.48 -10.85
C THR A 127 1.38 2.57 -10.07
N TYR A 128 0.92 2.29 -8.85
CA TYR A 128 0.29 3.30 -7.99
C TYR A 128 1.28 4.37 -7.55
N GLN A 129 2.49 3.97 -7.20
CA GLN A 129 3.57 4.89 -6.82
C GLN A 129 3.94 5.83 -7.97
N GLU A 130 4.14 5.29 -9.16
CA GLU A 130 4.46 6.06 -10.36
C GLU A 130 3.35 7.03 -10.75
N ARG A 131 2.08 6.61 -10.66
CA ARG A 131 0.92 7.48 -10.88
C ARG A 131 0.88 8.64 -9.89
N LEU A 132 1.11 8.36 -8.62
CA LEU A 132 1.14 9.40 -7.60
C LEU A 132 2.24 10.43 -7.89
N TYR A 133 3.45 9.97 -8.19
CA TYR A 133 4.56 10.86 -8.51
C TYR A 133 4.30 11.71 -9.76
N ALA A 134 3.79 11.10 -10.82
CA ALA A 134 3.44 11.80 -12.05
C ALA A 134 2.38 12.90 -11.83
N ILE A 135 1.37 12.62 -11.01
CA ILE A 135 0.31 13.58 -10.69
C ILE A 135 0.84 14.72 -9.84
N LEU A 136 1.61 14.44 -8.80
CA LEU A 136 2.21 15.49 -7.96
C LEU A 136 3.13 16.38 -8.79
N GLN A 137 3.96 15.79 -9.65
CA GLN A 137 4.81 16.54 -10.57
C GLN A 137 3.99 17.43 -11.50
N SER A 138 2.95 16.92 -12.14
CA SER A 138 2.07 17.68 -13.03
C SER A 138 1.40 18.85 -12.31
N ILE A 139 0.95 18.67 -11.08
CA ILE A 139 0.35 19.74 -10.27
C ILE A 139 1.38 20.82 -9.94
N ILE A 140 2.59 20.44 -9.60
CA ILE A 140 3.68 21.37 -9.29
C ILE A 140 4.04 22.20 -10.55
N GLU A 141 4.23 21.53 -11.69
CA GLU A 141 4.54 22.20 -12.96
C GLU A 141 3.44 23.20 -13.39
N GLU A 142 2.17 22.79 -13.25
CA GLU A 142 1.04 23.69 -13.51
C GLU A 142 1.04 24.89 -12.53
N GLY A 143 1.33 24.67 -11.26
CA GLY A 143 1.38 25.71 -10.25
C GLY A 143 2.51 26.72 -10.48
N ILE A 144 3.68 26.26 -10.92
CA ILE A 144 4.79 27.13 -11.33
C ILE A 144 4.38 27.96 -12.55
N LYS A 145 3.81 27.33 -13.57
CA LYS A 145 3.35 28.01 -14.79
C LYS A 145 2.30 29.09 -14.50
N LYS A 146 1.41 28.84 -13.54
CA LYS A 146 0.39 29.79 -13.09
C LYS A 146 0.89 30.77 -12.02
N LYS A 147 2.17 30.70 -11.65
CA LYS A 147 2.78 31.52 -10.59
C LYS A 147 2.12 31.34 -9.20
N GLU A 148 1.52 30.19 -8.96
CA GLU A 148 1.00 29.81 -7.64
C GLU A 148 2.07 29.13 -6.77
N PHE A 149 3.12 28.59 -7.38
CA PHE A 149 4.34 28.11 -6.73
C PHE A 149 5.54 28.91 -7.23
N VAL A 150 6.58 28.99 -6.40
CA VAL A 150 7.89 29.57 -6.78
C VAL A 150 8.79 28.46 -7.32
N ASP A 151 9.67 28.82 -8.25
CA ASP A 151 10.70 27.92 -8.78
C ASP A 151 11.72 27.55 -7.70
#